data_9f3ca9b8fe01e3398d4a0ef51f8fbc51
#
_entry.id   9f3ca9b8fe01e3398d4a0ef51f8fbc51
#
_cell.length_a   1.000
_cell.length_b   1.000
_cell.length_c   1.000
_cell.angle_alpha   90.00
_cell.angle_beta   90.00
_cell.angle_gamma   90.00
#
_symmetry.space_group_name_H-M   'P 1'
#
loop_
_entity.id
_entity.type
_entity.pdbx_description
1 polymer ?
#
loop_
_entity_poly.entity_id
_entity_poly.type
_entity_poly.pdbx_seq_one_letter_code
_entity_poly.pdbx_strand_id
1 'polypeptide(L)'
;MVNEKSFVEEAIQEIRSKLTDRGILACSGGQDSTLLAVLANRAAGEKVLTVFVDTGLLRKGERERVEAIFRKFSLNYRIIDASDRFLSALKGISEPEQKRKIIGKTFIDVFEEVAKEYGARFLLQGTIAPDWIESGGSVREVIKSHHNVGGLPDKMNLTLIEPLRDLYKDEIRDISRFVGLDTDVQPFPGPGLAVRIIGEITREKADLLRDVTEIVERGVRDEYTDASVRPWQYFAVLLPIQSTGIHGDKRTYGNTVAIRMIDTSDAMSGTFTRPSWDFLDRISTEITNEVKGINRVVYDVTNKPPATIEWE
;
A
#
# COMPACT_ATOMS: atom_id res chain seq x y z
N MET A 1 10.95 3.37 25.17
CA MET A 1 11.41 2.55 24.01
C MET A 1 11.10 1.10 24.37
N VAL A 2 10.36 0.45 23.51
CA VAL A 2 10.02 -0.98 23.65
C VAL A 2 11.31 -1.80 23.49
N ASN A 3 11.50 -2.82 24.32
CA ASN A 3 12.56 -3.79 24.12
C ASN A 3 12.10 -4.77 23.04
N GLU A 4 12.71 -4.72 21.85
CA GLU A 4 12.27 -5.45 20.66
C GLU A 4 12.24 -6.96 20.89
N LYS A 5 13.24 -7.49 21.61
CA LYS A 5 13.33 -8.94 21.91
C LYS A 5 12.18 -9.36 22.85
N SER A 6 11.96 -8.62 23.93
CA SER A 6 10.88 -8.92 24.88
C SER A 6 9.52 -8.86 24.20
N PHE A 7 9.29 -7.79 23.42
CA PHE A 7 8.04 -7.64 22.69
C PHE A 7 7.79 -8.81 21.70
N VAL A 8 8.81 -9.20 20.92
CA VAL A 8 8.68 -10.32 19.97
C VAL A 8 8.33 -11.62 20.71
N GLU A 9 8.97 -11.89 21.84
CA GLU A 9 8.67 -13.07 22.67
C GLU A 9 7.24 -13.03 23.23
N GLU A 10 6.80 -11.89 23.75
CA GLU A 10 5.47 -11.65 24.30
C GLU A 10 4.38 -11.79 23.22
N ALA A 11 4.57 -11.14 22.07
CA ALA A 11 3.63 -11.23 20.94
C ALA A 11 3.49 -12.67 20.41
N ILE A 12 4.58 -13.42 20.31
CA ILE A 12 4.56 -14.83 19.95
C ILE A 12 3.78 -15.65 20.97
N GLN A 13 3.97 -15.43 22.27
CA GLN A 13 3.24 -16.13 23.32
C GLN A 13 1.76 -15.76 23.33
N GLU A 14 1.43 -14.50 23.13
CA GLU A 14 0.05 -14.04 23.00
C GLU A 14 -0.67 -14.75 21.85
N ILE A 15 -0.07 -14.76 20.65
CA ILE A 15 -0.63 -15.45 19.49
C ILE A 15 -0.81 -16.93 19.79
N ARG A 16 0.19 -17.61 20.36
CA ARG A 16 0.10 -19.05 20.73
C ARG A 16 -1.02 -19.36 21.71
N SER A 17 -1.21 -18.49 22.68
CA SER A 17 -2.22 -18.71 23.73
C SER A 17 -3.65 -18.49 23.22
N LYS A 18 -3.84 -17.52 22.31
CA LYS A 18 -5.16 -17.16 21.76
C LYS A 18 -5.55 -17.98 20.54
N LEU A 19 -4.57 -18.35 19.70
CA LEU A 19 -4.83 -19.09 18.45
C LEU A 19 -4.97 -20.60 18.72
N THR A 20 -6.17 -21.04 19.05
CA THR A 20 -6.46 -22.45 19.34
C THR A 20 -6.78 -23.27 18.08
N ASP A 21 -7.13 -22.64 16.97
CA ASP A 21 -7.47 -23.25 15.67
C ASP A 21 -6.82 -22.48 14.52
N ARG A 22 -7.24 -22.69 13.29
CA ARG A 22 -6.72 -22.03 12.08
C ARG A 22 -6.97 -20.54 12.10
N GLY A 23 -5.92 -19.78 11.86
CA GLY A 23 -5.95 -18.32 11.70
C GLY A 23 -5.70 -17.89 10.27
N ILE A 24 -6.20 -16.72 9.90
CA ILE A 24 -5.96 -16.07 8.62
C ILE A 24 -5.53 -14.62 8.86
N LEU A 25 -4.67 -14.12 7.96
CA LEU A 25 -4.12 -12.78 8.03
C LEU A 25 -4.09 -12.19 6.63
N ALA A 26 -4.61 -10.98 6.46
CA ALA A 26 -4.42 -10.20 5.25
C ALA A 26 -3.10 -9.43 5.32
N CYS A 27 -2.19 -9.71 4.39
CA CYS A 27 -0.91 -9.00 4.29
C CYS A 27 -0.91 -8.11 3.05
N SER A 28 -0.89 -6.80 3.24
CA SER A 28 -0.82 -5.83 2.14
C SER A 28 0.59 -5.63 1.57
N GLY A 29 1.60 -6.26 2.18
CA GLY A 29 3.01 -5.96 1.89
C GLY A 29 3.53 -4.70 2.59
N GLY A 30 2.69 -3.99 3.33
CA GLY A 30 3.07 -2.91 4.24
C GLY A 30 3.79 -3.44 5.48
N GLN A 31 4.47 -2.55 6.20
CA GLN A 31 5.37 -2.92 7.30
C GLN A 31 4.64 -3.66 8.43
N ASP A 32 3.47 -3.13 8.87
CA ASP A 32 2.72 -3.64 10.01
C ASP A 32 2.18 -5.04 9.74
N SER A 33 1.51 -5.24 8.59
CA SER A 33 0.95 -6.53 8.20
C SER A 33 2.03 -7.58 7.93
N THR A 34 3.20 -7.16 7.42
CA THR A 34 4.34 -8.06 7.17
C THR A 34 5.03 -8.47 8.48
N LEU A 35 5.22 -7.53 9.41
CA LEU A 35 5.71 -7.85 10.75
C LEU A 35 4.79 -8.86 11.45
N LEU A 36 3.49 -8.59 11.43
CA LEU A 36 2.52 -9.53 12.01
C LEU A 36 2.58 -10.92 11.36
N ALA A 37 2.73 -10.99 10.04
CA ALA A 37 2.84 -12.27 9.33
C ALA A 37 4.06 -13.08 9.80
N VAL A 38 5.20 -12.41 9.99
CA VAL A 38 6.43 -13.05 10.51
C VAL A 38 6.24 -13.54 11.94
N LEU A 39 5.65 -12.72 12.83
CA LEU A 39 5.39 -13.10 14.21
C LEU A 39 4.40 -14.26 14.31
N ALA A 40 3.31 -14.20 13.53
CA ALA A 40 2.30 -15.24 13.48
C ALA A 40 2.86 -16.59 12.98
N ASN A 41 3.71 -16.55 11.97
CA ASN A 41 4.39 -17.75 11.48
C ASN A 41 5.35 -18.35 12.53
N ARG A 42 6.12 -17.51 13.25
CA ARG A 42 6.97 -17.98 14.36
C ARG A 42 6.16 -18.56 15.53
N ALA A 43 4.95 -18.04 15.74
CA ALA A 43 4.06 -18.50 16.80
C ALA A 43 3.37 -19.81 16.47
N ALA A 44 2.84 -19.99 15.27
CA ALA A 44 1.89 -21.03 14.94
C ALA A 44 2.13 -21.75 13.59
N GLY A 45 3.12 -21.32 12.80
CA GLY A 45 3.51 -21.96 11.54
C GLY A 45 2.33 -22.15 10.58
N GLU A 46 2.12 -23.39 10.15
CA GLU A 46 1.08 -23.75 9.16
C GLU A 46 -0.37 -23.48 9.61
N LYS A 47 -0.61 -23.24 10.91
CA LYS A 47 -1.94 -22.88 11.41
C LYS A 47 -2.39 -21.48 10.98
N VAL A 48 -1.49 -20.61 10.55
CA VAL A 48 -1.82 -19.27 10.07
C VAL A 48 -1.59 -19.20 8.57
N LEU A 49 -2.64 -18.88 7.82
CA LEU A 49 -2.55 -18.57 6.39
C LEU A 49 -2.40 -17.08 6.19
N THR A 50 -1.28 -16.68 5.61
CA THR A 50 -1.04 -15.30 5.15
C THR A 50 -1.57 -15.13 3.73
N VAL A 51 -2.48 -14.18 3.51
CA VAL A 51 -3.10 -13.93 2.21
C VAL A 51 -2.68 -12.58 1.67
N PHE A 52 -2.10 -12.57 0.49
CA PHE A 52 -1.86 -11.36 -0.30
C PHE A 52 -2.82 -11.34 -1.49
N VAL A 53 -3.55 -10.24 -1.67
CA VAL A 53 -4.48 -10.05 -2.78
C VAL A 53 -3.88 -9.09 -3.78
N ASP A 54 -3.60 -9.57 -4.98
CA ASP A 54 -3.25 -8.73 -6.11
C ASP A 54 -4.52 -8.13 -6.71
N THR A 55 -4.69 -6.85 -6.51
CA THR A 55 -5.86 -6.09 -6.97
C THR A 55 -5.73 -5.60 -8.42
N GLY A 56 -4.56 -5.79 -9.06
CA GLY A 56 -4.24 -5.17 -10.35
C GLY A 56 -3.93 -3.67 -10.26
N LEU A 57 -3.91 -3.10 -9.03
CA LEU A 57 -3.65 -1.68 -8.76
C LEU A 57 -2.37 -1.49 -7.94
N LEU A 58 -1.50 -2.48 -7.93
CA LEU A 58 -0.22 -2.49 -7.25
C LEU A 58 0.86 -1.79 -8.09
N ARG A 59 1.96 -1.41 -7.44
CA ARG A 59 3.19 -0.97 -8.11
C ARG A 59 3.82 -2.11 -8.91
N LYS A 60 4.69 -1.74 -9.84
CA LYS A 60 5.48 -2.72 -10.59
C LYS A 60 6.40 -3.50 -9.65
N GLY A 61 6.43 -4.84 -9.79
CA GLY A 61 7.24 -5.71 -8.96
C GLY A 61 6.79 -5.86 -7.49
N GLU A 62 5.66 -5.24 -7.08
CA GLU A 62 5.18 -5.32 -5.70
C GLU A 62 4.80 -6.75 -5.29
N ARG A 63 4.12 -7.47 -6.16
CA ARG A 63 3.74 -8.88 -5.95
C ARG A 63 4.98 -9.76 -5.74
N GLU A 64 5.96 -9.62 -6.61
CA GLU A 64 7.21 -10.38 -6.56
C GLU A 64 8.02 -10.03 -5.30
N ARG A 65 8.05 -8.76 -4.92
CA ARG A 65 8.70 -8.30 -3.68
C ARG A 65 8.05 -8.93 -2.45
N VAL A 66 6.72 -8.91 -2.37
CA VAL A 66 5.98 -9.48 -1.24
C VAL A 66 6.16 -11.00 -1.19
N GLU A 67 6.10 -11.68 -2.34
CA GLU A 67 6.33 -13.12 -2.40
C GLU A 67 7.75 -13.50 -1.97
N ALA A 68 8.75 -12.72 -2.36
CA ALA A 68 10.13 -12.95 -1.92
C ALA A 68 10.27 -12.84 -0.39
N ILE A 69 9.57 -11.90 0.25
CA ILE A 69 9.52 -11.79 1.71
C ILE A 69 8.86 -13.04 2.31
N PHE A 70 7.72 -13.48 1.78
CA PHE A 70 7.03 -14.67 2.28
C PHE A 70 7.91 -15.92 2.21
N ARG A 71 8.63 -16.09 1.11
CA ARG A 71 9.59 -17.19 0.94
C ARG A 71 10.78 -17.07 1.91
N LYS A 72 11.35 -15.86 2.07
CA LYS A 72 12.46 -15.60 3.00
C LYS A 72 12.16 -16.03 4.43
N PHE A 73 10.92 -15.78 4.87
CA PHE A 73 10.46 -16.12 6.22
C PHE A 73 9.72 -17.46 6.32
N SER A 74 9.66 -18.24 5.23
CA SER A 74 8.97 -19.54 5.14
C SER A 74 7.52 -19.46 5.63
N LEU A 75 6.79 -18.42 5.24
CA LEU A 75 5.41 -18.25 5.65
C LEU A 75 4.51 -19.28 4.96
N ASN A 76 3.44 -19.71 5.64
CA ASN A 76 2.32 -20.37 4.98
C ASN A 76 1.47 -19.28 4.30
N TYR A 77 1.48 -19.21 2.96
CA TYR A 77 0.87 -18.10 2.25
C TYR A 77 0.08 -18.51 0.99
N ARG A 78 -0.83 -17.64 0.59
CA ARG A 78 -1.47 -17.64 -0.74
C ARG A 78 -1.39 -16.25 -1.35
N ILE A 79 -1.12 -16.19 -2.66
CA ILE A 79 -1.25 -14.99 -3.48
C ILE A 79 -2.48 -15.19 -4.36
N ILE A 80 -3.45 -14.30 -4.22
CA ILE A 80 -4.71 -14.33 -4.96
C ILE A 80 -4.65 -13.25 -6.02
N ASP A 81 -4.63 -13.63 -7.29
CA ASP A 81 -4.82 -12.68 -8.39
C ASP A 81 -6.33 -12.40 -8.54
N ALA A 82 -6.74 -11.22 -8.11
CA ALA A 82 -8.11 -10.74 -8.20
C ALA A 82 -8.23 -9.52 -9.15
N SER A 83 -7.18 -9.25 -9.95
CA SER A 83 -7.07 -8.04 -10.78
C SER A 83 -8.29 -7.82 -11.68
N ASP A 84 -8.78 -8.86 -12.35
CA ASP A 84 -9.97 -8.76 -13.20
C ASP A 84 -11.24 -8.44 -12.41
N ARG A 85 -11.36 -8.98 -11.20
CA ARG A 85 -12.51 -8.73 -10.31
C ARG A 85 -12.55 -7.28 -9.87
N PHE A 86 -11.41 -6.71 -9.45
CA PHE A 86 -11.31 -5.32 -9.04
C PHE A 86 -11.56 -4.37 -10.21
N LEU A 87 -10.89 -4.58 -11.35
CA LEU A 87 -11.05 -3.74 -12.52
C LEU A 87 -12.48 -3.78 -13.07
N SER A 88 -13.13 -4.95 -13.05
CA SER A 88 -14.54 -5.08 -13.47
C SER A 88 -15.48 -4.35 -12.52
N ALA A 89 -15.24 -4.41 -11.22
CA ALA A 89 -16.05 -3.71 -10.22
C ALA A 89 -15.90 -2.17 -10.30
N LEU A 90 -14.74 -1.68 -10.74
CA LEU A 90 -14.42 -0.26 -10.87
C LEU A 90 -14.81 0.34 -12.22
N LYS A 91 -15.32 -0.45 -13.16
CA LYS A 91 -15.69 0.01 -14.50
C LYS A 91 -16.76 1.09 -14.43
N GLY A 92 -16.51 2.24 -15.06
CA GLY A 92 -17.41 3.40 -15.09
C GLY A 92 -17.40 4.24 -13.81
N ILE A 93 -16.58 3.90 -12.82
CA ILE A 93 -16.49 4.62 -11.55
C ILE A 93 -15.37 5.66 -11.63
N SER A 94 -15.71 6.92 -11.38
CA SER A 94 -14.75 8.04 -11.38
C SER A 94 -14.70 8.81 -10.06
N GLU A 95 -15.70 8.65 -9.19
CA GLU A 95 -15.78 9.37 -7.92
C GLU A 95 -14.87 8.67 -6.88
N PRO A 96 -13.95 9.42 -6.21
CA PRO A 96 -12.92 8.85 -5.34
C PRO A 96 -13.44 7.99 -4.20
N GLU A 97 -14.50 8.47 -3.52
CA GLU A 97 -15.04 7.75 -2.37
C GLU A 97 -15.76 6.46 -2.79
N GLN A 98 -16.40 6.45 -3.97
CA GLN A 98 -16.97 5.23 -4.52
C GLN A 98 -15.88 4.22 -4.90
N LYS A 99 -14.75 4.68 -5.48
CA LYS A 99 -13.60 3.81 -5.75
C LYS A 99 -13.13 3.11 -4.46
N ARG A 100 -12.92 3.88 -3.38
CA ARG A 100 -12.48 3.32 -2.09
C ARG A 100 -13.46 2.30 -1.53
N LYS A 101 -14.76 2.59 -1.55
CA LYS A 101 -15.82 1.68 -1.08
C LYS A 101 -15.86 0.38 -1.88
N ILE A 102 -15.77 0.48 -3.21
CA ILE A 102 -15.79 -0.69 -4.09
C ILE A 102 -14.54 -1.55 -3.87
N ILE A 103 -13.37 -0.92 -3.79
CA ILE A 103 -12.11 -1.63 -3.53
C ILE A 103 -12.19 -2.34 -2.18
N GLY A 104 -12.60 -1.65 -1.14
CA GLY A 104 -12.77 -2.22 0.19
C GLY A 104 -13.72 -3.41 0.21
N LYS A 105 -14.90 -3.24 -0.40
CA LYS A 105 -15.88 -4.32 -0.49
C LYS A 105 -15.35 -5.53 -1.26
N THR A 106 -14.74 -5.30 -2.42
CA THR A 106 -14.21 -6.39 -3.26
C THR A 106 -13.10 -7.14 -2.54
N PHE A 107 -12.23 -6.41 -1.81
CA PHE A 107 -11.18 -7.03 -0.99
C PHE A 107 -11.76 -7.95 0.09
N ILE A 108 -12.79 -7.48 0.80
CA ILE A 108 -13.47 -8.28 1.82
C ILE A 108 -14.09 -9.54 1.21
N ASP A 109 -14.81 -9.40 0.10
CA ASP A 109 -15.46 -10.53 -0.58
C ASP A 109 -14.43 -11.62 -0.96
N VAL A 110 -13.26 -11.21 -1.53
CA VAL A 110 -12.16 -12.13 -1.87
C VAL A 110 -11.58 -12.77 -0.60
N PHE A 111 -11.33 -11.98 0.42
CA PHE A 111 -10.74 -12.47 1.66
C PHE A 111 -11.65 -13.44 2.41
N GLU A 112 -12.97 -13.18 2.43
CA GLU A 112 -13.97 -14.09 2.99
C GLU A 112 -14.00 -15.44 2.30
N GLU A 113 -13.92 -15.47 0.98
CA GLU A 113 -13.88 -16.70 0.19
C GLU A 113 -12.69 -17.56 0.60
N VAL A 114 -11.50 -16.95 0.71
CA VAL A 114 -10.27 -17.64 1.13
C VAL A 114 -10.36 -18.10 2.58
N ALA A 115 -10.90 -17.27 3.48
CA ALA A 115 -11.07 -17.61 4.89
C ALA A 115 -11.99 -18.83 5.09
N LYS A 116 -13.11 -18.88 4.36
CA LYS A 116 -14.04 -20.02 4.37
C LYS A 116 -13.40 -21.29 3.83
N GLU A 117 -12.70 -21.19 2.69
CA GLU A 117 -12.01 -22.33 2.07
C GLU A 117 -10.94 -22.90 3.00
N TYR A 118 -10.17 -22.04 3.66
CA TYR A 118 -9.14 -22.46 4.61
C TYR A 118 -9.75 -23.00 5.93
N GLY A 119 -10.99 -22.65 6.23
CA GLY A 119 -11.65 -23.01 7.48
C GLY A 119 -11.11 -22.20 8.67
N ALA A 120 -10.79 -20.92 8.45
CA ALA A 120 -10.28 -20.04 9.48
C ALA A 120 -11.32 -19.81 10.60
N ARG A 121 -10.86 -19.76 11.85
CA ARG A 121 -11.62 -19.40 13.05
C ARG A 121 -11.12 -18.11 13.69
N PHE A 122 -9.90 -17.72 13.37
CA PHE A 122 -9.24 -16.54 13.92
C PHE A 122 -8.79 -15.61 12.79
N LEU A 123 -8.92 -14.31 13.04
CA LEU A 123 -8.34 -13.25 12.21
C LEU A 123 -7.19 -12.60 12.97
N LEU A 124 -6.00 -12.59 12.37
CA LEU A 124 -4.89 -11.79 12.89
C LEU A 124 -4.85 -10.48 12.12
N GLN A 125 -4.85 -9.36 12.84
CA GLN A 125 -4.87 -8.04 12.24
C GLN A 125 -3.72 -7.17 12.76
N GLY A 126 -3.05 -6.47 11.85
CA GLY A 126 -1.91 -5.60 12.15
C GLY A 126 -2.31 -4.18 12.55
N THR A 127 -3.38 -4.02 13.33
CA THR A 127 -3.79 -2.74 13.92
C THR A 127 -2.70 -2.22 14.82
N ILE A 128 -2.38 -0.92 14.74
CA ILE A 128 -1.40 -0.23 15.58
C ILE A 128 -2.05 0.93 16.36
N ALA A 129 -1.34 1.53 17.32
CA ALA A 129 -1.89 2.54 18.21
C ALA A 129 -2.53 3.74 17.49
N PRO A 130 -1.95 4.34 16.45
CA PRO A 130 -2.60 5.42 15.71
C PRO A 130 -3.95 5.03 15.11
N ASP A 131 -4.09 3.81 14.59
CA ASP A 131 -5.31 3.37 13.89
C ASP A 131 -6.54 3.38 14.82
N TRP A 132 -6.40 2.89 16.05
CA TRP A 132 -7.53 2.85 16.97
C TRP A 132 -7.75 4.17 17.72
N ILE A 133 -6.70 5.00 17.90
CA ILE A 133 -6.83 6.35 18.49
C ILE A 133 -7.63 7.25 17.53
N GLU A 134 -7.31 7.25 16.23
CA GLU A 134 -8.04 8.01 15.21
C GLU A 134 -9.50 7.59 15.09
N SER A 135 -9.81 6.31 15.37
CA SER A 135 -11.18 5.77 15.30
C SER A 135 -12.01 6.00 16.57
N GLY A 136 -11.57 6.80 17.53
CA GLY A 136 -12.32 7.11 18.75
C GLY A 136 -12.33 6.02 19.81
N GLY A 137 -11.47 5.00 19.70
CA GLY A 137 -11.22 4.00 20.75
C GLY A 137 -12.26 2.89 20.90
N SER A 138 -13.29 2.82 20.06
CA SER A 138 -14.23 1.69 20.07
C SER A 138 -13.83 0.59 19.10
N VAL A 139 -13.74 -0.66 19.57
CA VAL A 139 -13.35 -1.83 18.77
C VAL A 139 -14.26 -2.04 17.55
N ARG A 140 -15.53 -1.58 17.61
CA ARG A 140 -16.48 -1.65 16.49
C ARG A 140 -16.29 -0.54 15.44
N GLU A 141 -15.68 0.58 15.80
CA GLU A 141 -15.45 1.72 14.90
C GLU A 141 -14.11 1.62 14.16
N VAL A 142 -13.10 0.94 14.72
CA VAL A 142 -11.84 0.61 14.03
C VAL A 142 -12.11 -0.18 12.73
N ILE A 143 -13.15 -1.01 12.72
CA ILE A 143 -13.61 -1.73 11.53
C ILE A 143 -14.22 -0.78 10.48
N LYS A 144 -14.55 0.47 10.84
CA LYS A 144 -15.16 1.47 9.97
C LYS A 144 -14.22 2.58 9.53
N SER A 145 -13.01 2.68 10.06
CA SER A 145 -12.09 3.77 9.71
C SER A 145 -11.39 3.56 8.37
N HIS A 146 -11.12 4.66 7.70
CA HIS A 146 -10.65 4.76 6.32
C HIS A 146 -9.27 4.14 6.03
N HIS A 147 -8.53 3.72 7.07
CA HIS A 147 -7.23 3.06 6.94
C HIS A 147 -7.30 1.53 6.97
N ASN A 148 -8.41 0.99 7.48
CA ASN A 148 -8.71 -0.43 7.37
C ASN A 148 -9.63 -0.62 6.16
N VAL A 149 -9.17 -1.32 5.16
CA VAL A 149 -9.92 -1.66 3.94
C VAL A 149 -11.26 -2.28 4.35
N GLY A 150 -12.30 -1.45 4.38
CA GLY A 150 -13.71 -1.73 4.65
C GLY A 150 -13.97 -2.77 5.73
N GLY A 151 -14.74 -2.41 6.75
CA GLY A 151 -15.06 -3.27 7.88
C GLY A 151 -15.30 -4.71 7.50
N LEU A 152 -14.62 -5.63 8.17
CA LEU A 152 -14.89 -7.05 8.06
C LEU A 152 -16.37 -7.27 8.39
N PRO A 153 -17.11 -8.01 7.56
CA PRO A 153 -18.53 -8.19 7.79
C PRO A 153 -18.76 -8.90 9.12
N ASP A 154 -19.79 -8.49 9.85
CA ASP A 154 -20.33 -9.20 11.02
C ASP A 154 -20.68 -10.71 10.71
N LYS A 155 -20.55 -11.09 9.44
CA LYS A 155 -20.85 -12.43 8.92
C LYS A 155 -19.74 -13.47 9.12
N MET A 156 -18.49 -13.02 9.32
CA MET A 156 -17.37 -13.94 9.52
C MET A 156 -17.14 -14.19 11.00
N ASN A 157 -17.82 -14.87 11.76
CA ASN A 157 -17.60 -15.19 13.20
C ASN A 157 -16.12 -15.56 13.53
N LEU A 158 -15.16 -14.70 13.14
CA LEU A 158 -13.75 -14.87 13.41
C LEU A 158 -13.36 -14.19 14.71
N THR A 159 -12.60 -14.86 15.53
CA THR A 159 -12.02 -14.27 16.74
C THR A 159 -10.79 -13.43 16.36
N LEU A 160 -10.78 -12.17 16.77
CA LEU A 160 -9.73 -11.20 16.43
C LEU A 160 -8.52 -11.34 17.37
N ILE A 161 -7.30 -11.28 16.79
CA ILE A 161 -6.02 -11.26 17.51
C ILE A 161 -5.20 -10.07 16.95
N GLU A 162 -4.86 -9.08 17.81
CA GLU A 162 -4.19 -7.84 17.44
C GLU A 162 -2.95 -7.59 18.31
N PRO A 163 -1.87 -8.33 18.12
CA PRO A 163 -0.71 -8.25 19.02
C PRO A 163 0.13 -6.98 18.86
N LEU A 164 -0.10 -6.19 17.80
CA LEU A 164 0.62 -4.94 17.52
C LEU A 164 -0.12 -3.69 18.01
N ARG A 165 -1.30 -3.85 18.61
CA ARG A 165 -2.28 -2.80 18.86
C ARG A 165 -1.75 -1.59 19.61
N ASP A 166 -0.84 -1.80 20.55
CA ASP A 166 -0.33 -0.74 21.42
C ASP A 166 0.98 -0.10 20.91
N LEU A 167 1.47 -0.54 19.74
CA LEU A 167 2.71 -0.02 19.16
C LEU A 167 2.48 1.20 18.27
N TYR A 168 3.48 2.09 18.26
CA TYR A 168 3.58 3.20 17.33
C TYR A 168 4.46 2.84 16.11
N LYS A 169 4.40 3.66 15.05
CA LYS A 169 5.07 3.40 13.77
C LYS A 169 6.60 3.30 13.87
N ASP A 170 7.21 4.07 14.74
CA ASP A 170 8.64 4.02 15.04
C ASP A 170 9.03 2.69 15.71
N GLU A 171 8.24 2.24 16.70
CA GLU A 171 8.44 0.95 17.38
C GLU A 171 8.26 -0.23 16.41
N ILE A 172 7.23 -0.18 15.55
CA ILE A 172 7.05 -1.16 14.46
C ILE A 172 8.29 -1.24 13.58
N ARG A 173 8.88 -0.08 13.23
CA ARG A 173 10.08 -0.02 12.39
C ARG A 173 11.28 -0.67 13.07
N ASP A 174 11.47 -0.41 14.36
CA ASP A 174 12.59 -0.95 15.13
C ASP A 174 12.44 -2.47 15.30
N ILE A 175 11.24 -2.95 15.65
CA ILE A 175 10.95 -4.38 15.75
C ILE A 175 11.08 -5.07 14.38
N SER A 176 10.65 -4.41 13.30
CA SER A 176 10.81 -4.95 11.95
C SER A 176 12.28 -5.17 11.58
N ARG A 177 13.15 -4.19 11.88
CA ARG A 177 14.61 -4.36 11.71
C ARG A 177 15.16 -5.50 12.56
N PHE A 178 14.73 -5.58 13.81
CA PHE A 178 15.15 -6.63 14.73
C PHE A 178 14.81 -8.03 14.20
N VAL A 179 13.65 -8.22 13.58
CA VAL A 179 13.26 -9.50 13.01
C VAL A 179 13.84 -9.77 11.62
N GLY A 180 14.54 -8.80 11.01
CA GLY A 180 15.24 -8.92 9.72
C GLY A 180 14.39 -8.53 8.50
N LEU A 181 13.36 -7.71 8.71
CA LEU A 181 12.58 -7.09 7.63
C LEU A 181 13.28 -5.81 7.13
N ASP A 182 13.16 -5.57 5.82
CA ASP A 182 13.53 -4.29 5.24
C ASP A 182 12.50 -3.22 5.62
N THR A 183 12.99 -2.06 6.05
CA THR A 183 12.16 -0.93 6.48
C THR A 183 12.29 0.30 5.58
N ASP A 184 13.11 0.22 4.53
CA ASP A 184 13.28 1.31 3.55
C ASP A 184 12.25 1.20 2.41
N VAL A 185 10.97 1.18 2.78
CA VAL A 185 9.86 1.13 1.82
C VAL A 185 8.95 2.32 2.08
N GLN A 186 8.75 3.15 1.04
CA GLN A 186 7.81 4.27 1.16
C GLN A 186 6.37 3.77 1.38
N PRO A 187 5.52 4.56 2.07
CA PRO A 187 4.10 4.24 2.22
C PRO A 187 3.41 4.07 0.86
N PHE A 188 2.45 3.16 0.81
CA PHE A 188 1.61 2.96 -0.36
C PHE A 188 0.15 2.90 0.09
N PRO A 189 -0.78 3.61 -0.58
CA PRO A 189 -2.17 3.70 -0.12
C PRO A 189 -2.90 2.37 -0.28
N GLY A 190 -3.84 2.08 0.63
CA GLY A 190 -4.65 0.85 0.58
C GLY A 190 -5.38 0.63 -0.75
N PRO A 191 -5.98 1.66 -1.37
CA PRO A 191 -6.59 1.53 -2.70
C PRO A 191 -5.57 1.38 -3.85
N GLY A 192 -4.28 1.42 -3.58
CA GLY A 192 -3.24 1.31 -4.58
C GLY A 192 -3.23 2.47 -5.58
N LEU A 193 -2.94 2.17 -6.84
CA LEU A 193 -2.92 3.15 -7.92
C LEU A 193 -4.29 3.78 -8.22
N ALA A 194 -5.39 3.25 -7.66
CA ALA A 194 -6.73 3.78 -7.89
C ALA A 194 -6.90 5.25 -7.52
N VAL A 195 -6.24 5.69 -6.43
CA VAL A 195 -6.27 7.08 -5.95
C VAL A 195 -5.22 7.98 -6.64
N ARG A 196 -4.50 7.42 -7.60
CA ARG A 196 -3.52 8.11 -8.44
C ARG A 196 -3.90 8.12 -9.92
N ILE A 197 -5.06 7.56 -10.27
CA ILE A 197 -5.68 7.66 -11.59
C ILE A 197 -6.93 8.51 -11.44
N ILE A 198 -6.85 9.77 -11.85
CA ILE A 198 -7.98 10.68 -11.75
C ILE A 198 -9.04 10.30 -12.78
N GLY A 199 -10.28 10.10 -12.30
CA GLY A 199 -11.39 9.64 -13.13
C GLY A 199 -11.47 8.10 -13.23
N GLU A 200 -12.04 7.58 -14.32
CA GLU A 200 -12.25 6.14 -14.51
C GLU A 200 -10.94 5.37 -14.61
N ILE A 201 -10.90 4.22 -13.93
CA ILE A 201 -9.76 3.29 -13.91
C ILE A 201 -9.97 2.24 -15.02
N THR A 202 -8.95 2.05 -15.84
CA THR A 202 -8.85 0.94 -16.78
C THR A 202 -7.51 0.22 -16.62
N ARG A 203 -7.41 -0.99 -17.14
CA ARG A 203 -6.15 -1.75 -17.12
C ARG A 203 -5.03 -0.98 -17.78
N GLU A 204 -5.30 -0.39 -18.96
CA GLU A 204 -4.31 0.38 -19.72
C GLU A 204 -3.80 1.59 -18.93
N LYS A 205 -4.71 2.29 -18.23
CA LYS A 205 -4.32 3.42 -17.37
C LYS A 205 -3.50 2.97 -16.16
N ALA A 206 -3.88 1.84 -15.55
CA ALA A 206 -3.13 1.28 -14.43
C ALA A 206 -1.72 0.84 -14.85
N ASP A 207 -1.59 0.18 -16.00
CA ASP A 207 -0.31 -0.24 -16.56
C ASP A 207 0.56 0.97 -16.92
N LEU A 208 -0.02 1.97 -17.59
CA LEU A 208 0.66 3.22 -17.92
C LEU A 208 1.21 3.94 -16.68
N LEU A 209 0.37 4.10 -15.64
CA LEU A 209 0.78 4.75 -14.40
C LEU A 209 1.81 3.91 -13.62
N ARG A 210 1.72 2.60 -13.69
CA ARG A 210 2.69 1.67 -13.08
C ARG A 210 4.08 1.86 -13.65
N ASP A 211 4.20 1.97 -14.98
CA ASP A 211 5.48 2.21 -15.65
C ASP A 211 6.05 3.59 -15.31
N VAL A 212 5.21 4.64 -15.32
CA VAL A 212 5.63 5.99 -14.88
C VAL A 212 6.09 6.00 -13.43
N THR A 213 5.32 5.33 -12.53
CA THR A 213 5.65 5.27 -11.09
C THR A 213 7.00 4.59 -10.85
N GLU A 214 7.32 3.53 -11.59
CA GLU A 214 8.62 2.86 -11.50
C GLU A 214 9.78 3.80 -11.84
N ILE A 215 9.64 4.59 -12.93
CA ILE A 215 10.67 5.56 -13.33
C ILE A 215 10.85 6.62 -12.24
N VAL A 216 9.76 7.17 -11.70
CA VAL A 216 9.82 8.16 -10.62
C VAL A 216 10.49 7.57 -9.37
N GLU A 217 10.09 6.36 -8.95
CA GLU A 217 10.65 5.72 -7.77
C GLU A 217 12.13 5.37 -7.93
N ARG A 218 12.53 4.88 -9.10
CA ARG A 218 13.94 4.62 -9.44
C ARG A 218 14.74 5.93 -9.41
N GLY A 219 14.28 6.95 -10.15
CA GLY A 219 14.94 8.22 -10.24
C GLY A 219 15.13 8.94 -8.90
N VAL A 220 14.13 8.84 -8.00
CA VAL A 220 14.25 9.39 -6.64
C VAL A 220 15.26 8.60 -5.81
N ARG A 221 15.27 7.27 -5.89
CA ARG A 221 16.28 6.46 -5.16
C ARG A 221 17.70 6.74 -5.64
N ASP A 222 17.89 6.97 -6.94
CA ASP A 222 19.20 7.29 -7.53
C ASP A 222 19.68 8.69 -7.15
N GLU A 223 18.78 9.67 -7.08
CA GLU A 223 19.07 11.06 -6.68
C GLU A 223 19.33 11.16 -5.18
N TYR A 224 18.50 10.52 -4.37
CA TYR A 224 18.54 10.56 -2.91
C TYR A 224 19.04 9.22 -2.37
N THR A 225 20.32 8.95 -2.54
CA THR A 225 20.96 7.70 -2.10
C THR A 225 20.97 7.54 -0.58
N ASP A 226 21.02 8.65 0.16
CA ASP A 226 20.79 8.64 1.62
C ASP A 226 19.29 8.68 1.91
N ALA A 227 18.80 7.61 2.52
CA ALA A 227 17.39 7.47 2.89
C ALA A 227 16.89 8.55 3.87
N SER A 228 17.80 9.16 4.66
CA SER A 228 17.45 10.20 5.65
C SER A 228 17.04 11.53 5.04
N VAL A 229 17.48 11.79 3.81
CA VAL A 229 17.13 13.02 3.07
C VAL A 229 16.18 12.77 1.90
N ARG A 230 15.79 11.51 1.70
CA ARG A 230 14.83 11.14 0.66
C ARG A 230 13.43 11.63 1.04
N PRO A 231 12.64 12.15 0.08
CA PRO A 231 11.26 12.53 0.33
C PRO A 231 10.46 11.41 1.01
N TRP A 232 9.58 11.79 1.92
CA TRP A 232 8.77 10.83 2.69
C TRP A 232 7.88 9.97 1.78
N GLN A 233 7.27 10.62 0.76
CA GLN A 233 6.52 9.93 -0.29
C GLN A 233 6.72 10.61 -1.64
N TYR A 234 6.80 9.80 -2.70
CA TYR A 234 7.04 10.26 -4.06
C TYR A 234 6.37 9.30 -5.05
N PHE A 235 5.60 9.86 -5.98
CA PHE A 235 4.79 9.08 -6.91
C PHE A 235 4.35 9.90 -8.10
N ALA A 236 3.75 9.20 -9.09
CA ALA A 236 3.08 9.81 -10.22
C ALA A 236 1.56 9.72 -10.09
N VAL A 237 0.86 10.67 -10.69
CA VAL A 237 -0.60 10.72 -10.80
C VAL A 237 -0.97 10.86 -12.27
N LEU A 238 -1.85 10.01 -12.78
CA LEU A 238 -2.38 10.10 -14.14
C LEU A 238 -3.56 11.08 -14.15
N LEU A 239 -3.38 12.20 -14.86
CA LEU A 239 -4.39 13.24 -14.97
C LEU A 239 -5.43 12.89 -16.06
N PRO A 240 -6.70 13.34 -15.93
CA PRO A 240 -7.76 13.04 -16.87
C PRO A 240 -7.72 13.97 -18.11
N ILE A 241 -6.53 14.41 -18.51
CA ILE A 241 -6.31 15.31 -19.62
C ILE A 241 -5.30 14.75 -20.60
N GLN A 242 -5.51 15.05 -21.86
CA GLN A 242 -4.56 14.75 -22.92
C GLN A 242 -4.06 16.07 -23.54
N SER A 243 -2.85 16.05 -24.03
CA SER A 243 -2.21 17.21 -24.67
C SER A 243 -1.50 16.82 -25.95
N THR A 244 -1.31 17.82 -26.80
CA THR A 244 -0.51 17.66 -28.01
C THR A 244 0.99 17.56 -27.64
N GLY A 245 1.67 16.59 -28.23
CA GLY A 245 3.11 16.42 -28.18
C GLY A 245 3.70 16.25 -29.56
N ILE A 246 5.02 16.17 -29.63
CA ILE A 246 5.76 15.86 -30.85
C ILE A 246 6.71 14.70 -30.53
N HIS A 247 6.58 13.61 -31.27
CA HIS A 247 7.52 12.48 -31.22
C HIS A 247 8.15 12.30 -32.61
N GLY A 248 9.44 12.59 -32.71
CA GLY A 248 10.09 12.76 -34.00
C GLY A 248 9.42 13.90 -34.78
N ASP A 249 9.08 13.68 -36.05
CA ASP A 249 8.44 14.70 -36.90
C ASP A 249 6.90 14.64 -36.90
N LYS A 250 6.28 13.83 -35.99
CA LYS A 250 4.83 13.64 -35.96
C LYS A 250 4.21 14.25 -34.71
N ARG A 251 3.08 14.92 -34.91
CA ARG A 251 2.20 15.32 -33.79
C ARG A 251 1.58 14.07 -33.19
N THR A 252 1.58 14.03 -31.88
CA THR A 252 0.94 12.99 -31.07
C THR A 252 -0.04 13.64 -30.11
N TYR A 253 -1.01 12.85 -29.63
CA TYR A 253 -1.95 13.27 -28.60
C TYR A 253 -1.88 12.24 -27.49
N GLY A 254 -1.48 12.64 -26.31
CA GLY A 254 -1.16 11.72 -25.21
C GLY A 254 -1.46 12.28 -23.84
N ASN A 255 -1.36 11.41 -22.85
CA ASN A 255 -1.72 11.69 -21.48
C ASN A 255 -0.72 12.62 -20.80
N THR A 256 -1.19 13.26 -19.73
CA THR A 256 -0.39 14.08 -18.83
C THR A 256 -0.30 13.39 -17.47
N VAL A 257 0.89 13.38 -16.88
CA VAL A 257 1.12 12.88 -15.51
C VAL A 257 1.66 14.01 -14.64
N ALA A 258 1.25 14.01 -13.36
CA ALA A 258 1.83 14.85 -12.34
C ALA A 258 2.80 14.03 -11.48
N ILE A 259 3.97 14.58 -11.18
CA ILE A 259 4.88 14.05 -10.17
C ILE A 259 4.59 14.77 -8.87
N ARG A 260 4.40 14.02 -7.79
CA ARG A 260 4.27 14.54 -6.44
C ARG A 260 5.35 13.96 -5.55
N MET A 261 6.09 14.85 -4.89
CA MET A 261 7.06 14.49 -3.86
C MET A 261 6.77 15.37 -2.63
N ILE A 262 6.68 14.75 -1.45
CA ILE A 262 6.26 15.43 -0.23
C ILE A 262 7.11 15.00 0.95
N ASP A 263 7.44 15.97 1.79
CA ASP A 263 8.14 15.81 3.06
C ASP A 263 7.18 16.06 4.21
N THR A 264 7.11 15.12 5.15
CA THR A 264 6.27 15.21 6.35
C THR A 264 6.86 14.37 7.46
N SER A 265 6.59 14.75 8.71
CA SER A 265 6.95 13.98 9.89
C SER A 265 5.81 13.11 10.41
N ASP A 266 4.58 13.55 10.26
CA ASP A 266 3.39 12.98 10.91
C ASP A 266 2.22 12.69 9.95
N ALA A 267 2.42 12.96 8.65
CA ALA A 267 1.40 12.90 7.61
C ALA A 267 0.20 13.86 7.79
N MET A 268 0.16 14.67 8.86
CA MET A 268 -0.92 15.65 9.07
C MET A 268 -0.68 16.93 8.28
N SER A 269 0.55 17.44 8.32
CA SER A 269 1.01 18.55 7.50
C SER A 269 2.24 18.13 6.68
N GLY A 270 2.46 18.77 5.55
CA GLY A 270 3.61 18.46 4.71
C GLY A 270 3.93 19.54 3.71
N THR A 271 5.18 19.58 3.31
CA THR A 271 5.66 20.49 2.27
C THR A 271 6.05 19.71 1.03
N PHE A 272 5.80 20.27 -0.16
CA PHE A 272 6.32 19.65 -1.36
C PHE A 272 7.85 19.69 -1.34
N THR A 273 8.48 18.59 -1.75
CA THR A 273 9.94 18.52 -1.90
C THR A 273 10.39 19.45 -3.04
N ARG A 274 11.54 20.09 -2.89
CA ARG A 274 12.12 20.97 -3.93
C ARG A 274 13.28 20.24 -4.61
N PRO A 275 13.03 19.39 -5.61
CA PRO A 275 14.10 18.76 -6.37
C PRO A 275 14.83 19.78 -7.24
N SER A 276 16.02 19.41 -7.69
CA SER A 276 16.75 20.21 -8.67
C SER A 276 16.03 20.25 -10.03
N TRP A 277 16.23 21.31 -10.80
CA TRP A 277 15.72 21.38 -12.17
C TRP A 277 16.30 20.28 -13.05
N ASP A 278 17.55 19.89 -12.84
CA ASP A 278 18.23 18.83 -13.59
C ASP A 278 17.55 17.46 -13.30
N PHE A 279 17.13 17.21 -12.05
CA PHE A 279 16.35 16.03 -11.71
C PHE A 279 15.00 16.01 -12.45
N LEU A 280 14.26 17.13 -12.41
CA LEU A 280 12.95 17.21 -13.08
C LEU A 280 13.07 17.04 -14.59
N ASP A 281 14.07 17.64 -15.22
CA ASP A 281 14.34 17.52 -16.65
C ASP A 281 14.66 16.05 -17.00
N ARG A 282 15.57 15.43 -16.27
CA ARG A 282 15.93 14.01 -16.44
C ARG A 282 14.73 13.09 -16.35
N ILE A 283 13.95 13.19 -15.27
CA ILE A 283 12.77 12.31 -15.05
C ILE A 283 11.69 12.56 -16.09
N SER A 284 11.41 13.82 -16.43
CA SER A 284 10.46 14.17 -17.49
C SER A 284 10.87 13.58 -18.85
N THR A 285 12.14 13.69 -19.20
CA THR A 285 12.70 13.14 -20.43
C THR A 285 12.62 11.61 -20.43
N GLU A 286 12.98 10.95 -19.34
CA GLU A 286 12.91 9.49 -19.19
C GLU A 286 11.47 8.99 -19.34
N ILE A 287 10.51 9.58 -18.64
CA ILE A 287 9.10 9.22 -18.72
C ILE A 287 8.58 9.37 -20.15
N THR A 288 8.81 10.48 -20.81
CA THR A 288 8.27 10.73 -22.16
C THR A 288 8.92 9.89 -23.23
N ASN A 289 10.15 9.43 -23.04
CA ASN A 289 10.86 8.54 -23.96
C ASN A 289 10.49 7.07 -23.77
N GLU A 290 10.36 6.61 -22.53
CA GLU A 290 10.16 5.18 -22.22
C GLU A 290 8.69 4.80 -22.19
N VAL A 291 7.80 5.69 -21.72
CA VAL A 291 6.38 5.38 -21.54
C VAL A 291 5.55 5.94 -22.69
N LYS A 292 5.25 5.07 -23.66
CA LYS A 292 4.42 5.45 -24.81
C LYS A 292 3.03 5.92 -24.36
N GLY A 293 2.58 7.05 -24.90
CA GLY A 293 1.28 7.61 -24.58
C GLY A 293 1.32 8.70 -23.50
N ILE A 294 2.49 9.01 -22.94
CA ILE A 294 2.72 10.21 -22.10
C ILE A 294 3.40 11.28 -22.93
N ASN A 295 2.78 12.46 -23.01
CA ASN A 295 3.32 13.63 -23.74
C ASN A 295 3.72 14.78 -22.84
N ARG A 296 3.32 14.74 -21.57
CA ARG A 296 3.57 15.86 -20.65
C ARG A 296 3.72 15.40 -19.23
N VAL A 297 4.73 15.97 -18.58
CA VAL A 297 4.98 15.80 -17.14
C VAL A 297 4.84 17.16 -16.48
N VAL A 298 4.12 17.22 -15.36
CA VAL A 298 4.01 18.41 -14.50
C VAL A 298 4.45 18.05 -13.08
N TYR A 299 4.82 19.04 -12.29
CA TYR A 299 5.22 18.86 -10.90
C TYR A 299 4.23 19.54 -9.96
N ASP A 300 3.73 18.83 -8.95
CA ASP A 300 2.80 19.38 -7.95
C ASP A 300 3.57 20.10 -6.83
N VAL A 301 3.45 21.43 -6.79
CA VAL A 301 4.10 22.34 -5.83
C VAL A 301 3.21 22.71 -4.65
N THR A 302 2.14 21.96 -4.39
CA THR A 302 1.15 22.31 -3.39
C THR A 302 1.46 21.64 -2.04
N ASN A 303 1.49 22.41 -0.97
CA ASN A 303 1.66 21.91 0.40
C ASN A 303 0.38 21.27 0.93
N LYS A 304 0.51 20.50 2.00
CA LYS A 304 -0.62 20.02 2.80
C LYS A 304 -0.62 20.75 4.16
N PRO A 305 -1.67 21.52 4.52
CA PRO A 305 -2.75 21.98 3.64
C PRO A 305 -2.28 23.00 2.59
N PRO A 306 -3.09 23.38 1.56
CA PRO A 306 -4.50 23.01 1.35
C PRO A 306 -4.72 21.67 0.62
N ALA A 307 -3.69 21.13 -0.09
CA ALA A 307 -3.84 19.84 -0.73
C ALA A 307 -3.75 18.68 0.28
N THR A 308 -4.14 17.49 -0.17
CA THR A 308 -3.87 16.22 0.51
C THR A 308 -2.54 15.61 0.02
N ILE A 309 -2.08 14.51 0.62
CA ILE A 309 -0.90 13.79 0.12
C ILE A 309 -1.26 13.09 -1.19
N GLU A 310 -2.22 12.17 -1.14
CA GLU A 310 -2.79 11.56 -2.34
C GLU A 310 -3.75 12.54 -3.02
N TRP A 311 -3.97 12.39 -4.32
CA TRP A 311 -4.84 13.28 -5.09
C TRP A 311 -6.34 12.91 -5.02
N GLU A 312 -6.63 11.64 -4.75
CA GLU A 312 -7.99 11.14 -4.52
C GLU A 312 -8.11 10.38 -3.20
#